data_51f0a03fe8e58286a4636ebaf51d3297
#
_entry.id   51f0a03fe8e58286a4636ebaf51d3297
#
_cell.length_a   1.000
_cell.length_b   1.000
_cell.length_c   1.000
_cell.angle_alpha   90.00
_cell.angle_beta   90.00
_cell.angle_gamma   90.00
#
_symmetry.space_group_name_H-M   'P 1'
#
loop_
_entity.id
_entity.type
_entity.pdbx_description
1 polymer ?
#
loop_
_entity_poly.entity_id
_entity_poly.type
_entity_poly.pdbx_seq_one_letter_code
_entity_poly.pdbx_strand_id
1 'polypeptide(L)'
;MGKRKLASVQYVHHITPIEGADRIECVHVLGWKCVANKGQFRVGDCCVYMEADSFLPICEQFEFLRSSSYEKNELLGEGFRLRTMKFRGQISQGLVQPLSILPEGTYKISDEVTELLGIRKWEVEERVTSSGTIIGEFPDGIPKTDELRVQSYPELIDEFKKINGYYISTKMDGTSVTMYRKDDHFGVCGRNFEYADDGKCAMWKYAHENGIPDRIKENNLSDLAIQGEFCGAGIQNRTVVTD
;
A
#
# COMPACT_ATOMS: atom_id res chain seq x y z
N MET A 1 16.44 1.63 1.63
CA MET A 1 15.16 0.95 1.91
C MET A 1 14.94 -0.14 0.89
N GLY A 2 14.60 -1.38 1.32
CA GLY A 2 14.35 -2.49 0.38
C GLY A 2 13.10 -2.22 -0.45
N LYS A 3 13.14 -2.58 -1.72
CA LYS A 3 12.00 -2.52 -2.65
C LYS A 3 10.87 -3.40 -2.10
N ARG A 4 9.62 -2.92 -2.08
CA ARG A 4 8.47 -3.70 -1.59
C ARG A 4 8.29 -4.96 -2.44
N LYS A 5 8.23 -6.11 -1.79
CA LYS A 5 7.93 -7.40 -2.42
C LYS A 5 6.44 -7.42 -2.79
N LEU A 6 6.13 -7.38 -4.08
CA LEU A 6 4.74 -7.42 -4.56
C LEU A 6 4.28 -8.84 -4.87
N ALA A 7 5.21 -9.73 -5.19
CA ALA A 7 4.92 -11.15 -5.38
C ALA A 7 6.02 -12.00 -4.76
N SER A 8 5.64 -13.05 -4.06
CA SER A 8 6.57 -13.97 -3.41
C SER A 8 6.04 -15.39 -3.36
N VAL A 9 6.97 -16.34 -3.29
CA VAL A 9 6.65 -17.74 -3.07
C VAL A 9 6.32 -17.95 -1.61
N GLN A 10 5.15 -18.52 -1.34
CA GLN A 10 4.64 -18.76 -0.01
C GLN A 10 3.99 -20.14 0.06
N TYR A 11 3.56 -20.53 1.24
CA TYR A 11 2.74 -21.73 1.39
C TYR A 11 1.37 -21.41 1.96
N VAL A 12 0.43 -22.26 1.66
CA VAL A 12 -0.95 -22.17 2.15
C VAL A 12 -0.99 -22.62 3.61
N HIS A 13 -1.28 -21.69 4.51
CA HIS A 13 -1.36 -21.98 5.95
C HIS A 13 -2.67 -22.65 6.35
N HIS A 14 -3.78 -22.20 5.75
CA HIS A 14 -5.11 -22.63 6.11
C HIS A 14 -6.07 -22.40 4.95
N ILE A 15 -7.15 -23.19 4.88
CA ILE A 15 -8.23 -23.04 3.91
C ILE A 15 -9.56 -23.09 4.66
N THR A 16 -10.44 -22.13 4.40
CA THR A 16 -11.78 -22.07 4.99
C THR A 16 -12.85 -22.02 3.90
N PRO A 17 -13.97 -22.71 4.09
CA PRO A 17 -15.11 -22.59 3.18
C PRO A 17 -15.69 -21.16 3.25
N ILE A 18 -16.28 -20.72 2.14
CA ILE A 18 -17.03 -19.46 2.09
C ILE A 18 -18.51 -19.84 2.09
N GLU A 19 -19.26 -19.26 3.03
CA GLU A 19 -20.68 -19.53 3.17
C GLU A 19 -21.45 -19.25 1.86
N GLY A 20 -22.25 -20.20 1.43
CA GLY A 20 -23.02 -20.10 0.19
C GLY A 20 -22.20 -20.13 -1.09
N ALA A 21 -20.93 -20.57 -1.06
CA ALA A 21 -20.08 -20.67 -2.23
C ALA A 21 -19.64 -22.11 -2.49
N ASP A 22 -20.04 -22.64 -3.67
CA ASP A 22 -19.70 -24.01 -4.08
C ASP A 22 -18.40 -24.10 -4.91
N ARG A 23 -17.98 -23.00 -5.53
CA ARG A 23 -16.88 -22.96 -6.49
C ARG A 23 -15.62 -22.27 -5.99
N ILE A 24 -15.69 -21.57 -4.87
CA ILE A 24 -14.58 -20.78 -4.32
C ILE A 24 -14.40 -21.06 -2.83
N GLU A 25 -13.20 -20.89 -2.35
CA GLU A 25 -12.80 -21.04 -0.95
C GLU A 25 -11.81 -19.96 -0.56
N CYS A 26 -11.64 -19.73 0.73
CA CYS A 26 -10.72 -18.75 1.26
C CYS A 26 -9.40 -19.42 1.64
N VAL A 27 -8.33 -19.03 0.97
CA VAL A 27 -6.96 -19.48 1.19
C VAL A 27 -6.23 -18.46 2.03
N HIS A 28 -5.54 -18.89 3.07
CA HIS A 28 -4.80 -18.05 3.99
C HIS A 28 -3.30 -18.16 3.74
N VAL A 29 -2.66 -17.04 3.41
CA VAL A 29 -1.22 -16.92 3.13
C VAL A 29 -0.68 -15.71 3.87
N LEU A 30 0.39 -15.85 4.64
CA LEU A 30 1.02 -14.77 5.42
C LEU A 30 0.05 -13.97 6.30
N GLY A 31 -1.03 -14.57 6.77
CA GLY A 31 -2.08 -13.86 7.50
C GLY A 31 -3.08 -13.08 6.61
N TRP A 32 -2.87 -13.07 5.29
CA TRP A 32 -3.83 -12.54 4.32
C TRP A 32 -4.87 -13.58 3.94
N LYS A 33 -6.05 -13.11 3.60
CA LYS A 33 -7.14 -13.92 3.06
C LYS A 33 -7.23 -13.69 1.56
N CYS A 34 -7.17 -14.76 0.78
CA CYS A 34 -7.32 -14.75 -0.67
C CYS A 34 -8.39 -15.72 -1.11
N VAL A 35 -9.24 -15.30 -2.03
CA VAL A 35 -10.25 -16.18 -2.62
C VAL A 35 -9.65 -16.90 -3.81
N ALA A 36 -9.77 -18.22 -3.84
CA ALA A 36 -9.31 -19.09 -4.91
C ALA A 36 -10.42 -20.09 -5.33
N ASN A 37 -10.21 -20.78 -6.44
CA ASN A 37 -11.12 -21.85 -6.84
C ASN A 37 -11.07 -23.00 -5.84
N LYS A 38 -12.22 -23.58 -5.54
CA LYS A 38 -12.34 -24.69 -4.60
C LYS A 38 -11.53 -25.90 -5.06
N GLY A 39 -10.69 -26.42 -4.17
CA GLY A 39 -9.81 -27.55 -4.46
C GLY A 39 -8.58 -27.22 -5.28
N GLN A 40 -8.31 -25.93 -5.55
CA GLN A 40 -7.10 -25.50 -6.26
C GLN A 40 -5.85 -25.70 -5.43
N PHE A 41 -5.97 -25.59 -4.10
CA PHE A 41 -4.86 -25.71 -3.15
C PHE A 41 -5.20 -26.71 -2.03
N ARG A 42 -4.14 -27.19 -1.38
CA ARG A 42 -4.18 -27.91 -0.10
C ARG A 42 -3.36 -27.15 0.92
N VAL A 43 -3.66 -27.34 2.19
CA VAL A 43 -2.82 -26.80 3.27
C VAL A 43 -1.42 -27.39 3.15
N GLY A 44 -0.40 -26.52 3.17
CA GLY A 44 1.00 -26.87 2.95
C GLY A 44 1.49 -26.75 1.50
N ASP A 45 0.60 -26.57 0.51
CA ASP A 45 1.03 -26.36 -0.86
C ASP A 45 1.79 -25.04 -1.00
N CYS A 46 2.84 -25.07 -1.84
CA CYS A 46 3.50 -23.83 -2.26
C CYS A 46 2.66 -23.08 -3.28
N CYS A 47 2.61 -21.78 -3.14
CA CYS A 47 1.88 -20.88 -4.03
C CYS A 47 2.69 -19.60 -4.30
N VAL A 48 2.33 -18.88 -5.35
CA VAL A 48 2.76 -17.50 -5.57
C VAL A 48 1.67 -16.59 -5.01
N TYR A 49 2.02 -15.83 -3.98
CA TYR A 49 1.15 -14.79 -3.43
C TYR A 49 1.51 -13.44 -4.04
N MET A 50 0.53 -12.74 -4.56
CA MET A 50 0.63 -11.39 -5.12
C MET A 50 -0.19 -10.43 -4.28
N GLU A 51 0.45 -9.36 -3.79
CA GLU A 51 -0.19 -8.38 -2.89
C GLU A 51 -1.23 -7.51 -3.59
N ALA A 52 -2.18 -7.00 -2.83
CA ALA A 52 -3.01 -5.88 -3.28
C ALA A 52 -2.12 -4.67 -3.63
N ASP A 53 -2.58 -3.84 -4.58
CA ASP A 53 -1.85 -2.76 -5.24
C ASP A 53 -0.72 -3.23 -6.19
N SER A 54 -0.68 -4.51 -6.53
CA SER A 54 0.11 -5.00 -7.66
C SER A 54 -0.59 -4.70 -8.98
N PHE A 55 0.22 -4.34 -10.00
CA PHE A 55 -0.21 -4.18 -11.38
C PHE A 55 0.45 -5.25 -12.24
N LEU A 56 -0.36 -6.18 -12.72
CA LEU A 56 0.07 -7.36 -13.45
C LEU A 56 0.04 -7.09 -14.95
N PRO A 57 0.99 -7.63 -15.71
CA PRO A 57 1.02 -7.47 -17.16
C PRO A 57 -0.12 -8.24 -17.85
N ILE A 58 -0.50 -7.81 -19.04
CA ILE A 58 -1.43 -8.57 -19.89
C ILE A 58 -0.65 -9.77 -20.44
N CYS A 59 -1.03 -10.97 -19.99
CA CYS A 59 -0.53 -12.23 -20.51
C CYS A 59 -1.57 -13.34 -20.26
N GLU A 60 -1.40 -14.47 -20.94
CA GLU A 60 -2.33 -15.60 -20.86
C GLU A 60 -2.61 -16.05 -19.42
N GLN A 61 -1.58 -16.05 -18.59
CA GLN A 61 -1.66 -16.49 -17.19
C GLN A 61 -2.56 -15.61 -16.32
N PHE A 62 -2.76 -14.33 -16.68
CA PHE A 62 -3.56 -13.36 -15.91
C PHE A 62 -4.84 -12.93 -16.64
N GLU A 63 -5.11 -13.49 -17.82
CA GLU A 63 -6.25 -13.07 -18.64
C GLU A 63 -7.61 -13.28 -17.97
N PHE A 64 -7.72 -14.22 -17.04
CA PHE A 64 -8.93 -14.42 -16.23
C PHE A 64 -9.32 -13.20 -15.37
N LEU A 65 -8.40 -12.26 -15.16
CA LEU A 65 -8.65 -11.02 -14.42
C LEU A 65 -9.28 -9.92 -15.29
N ARG A 66 -9.41 -10.11 -16.61
CA ARG A 66 -9.84 -9.05 -17.54
C ARG A 66 -11.18 -8.42 -17.18
N SER A 67 -12.15 -9.21 -16.77
CA SER A 67 -13.49 -8.71 -16.45
C SER A 67 -13.56 -7.94 -15.13
N SER A 68 -12.60 -8.15 -14.22
CA SER A 68 -12.68 -7.62 -12.84
C SER A 68 -11.59 -6.62 -12.47
N SER A 69 -10.45 -6.70 -13.15
CA SER A 69 -9.22 -6.02 -12.69
C SER A 69 -8.48 -5.26 -13.79
N TYR A 70 -8.99 -5.30 -15.04
CA TYR A 70 -8.37 -4.57 -16.13
C TYR A 70 -8.41 -3.06 -15.88
N GLU A 71 -7.26 -2.42 -16.01
CA GLU A 71 -7.09 -0.97 -15.87
C GLU A 71 -6.13 -0.46 -16.95
N LYS A 72 -6.39 0.78 -17.37
CA LYS A 72 -5.47 1.53 -18.22
C LYS A 72 -4.92 2.70 -17.41
N ASN A 73 -3.61 2.76 -17.31
CA ASN A 73 -2.89 3.79 -16.57
C ASN A 73 -1.90 4.49 -17.49
N GLU A 74 -1.80 5.81 -17.41
CA GLU A 74 -0.93 6.60 -18.31
C GLU A 74 0.55 6.28 -18.08
N LEU A 75 0.95 5.99 -16.82
CA LEU A 75 2.35 5.67 -16.46
C LEU A 75 2.68 4.18 -16.66
N LEU A 76 1.71 3.31 -16.34
CA LEU A 76 1.95 1.87 -16.30
C LEU A 76 1.49 1.15 -17.57
N GLY A 77 0.73 1.84 -18.44
CA GLY A 77 0.11 1.22 -19.61
C GLY A 77 -1.14 0.43 -19.24
N GLU A 78 -1.40 -0.65 -19.97
CA GLU A 78 -2.54 -1.55 -19.76
C GLU A 78 -2.13 -2.76 -18.94
N GLY A 79 -3.00 -3.22 -18.04
CA GLY A 79 -2.72 -4.36 -17.17
C GLY A 79 -3.86 -4.68 -16.21
N PHE A 80 -3.58 -5.50 -15.23
CA PHE A 80 -4.56 -5.92 -14.22
C PHE A 80 -4.16 -5.40 -12.85
N ARG A 81 -4.98 -4.52 -12.29
CA ARG A 81 -4.77 -4.00 -10.93
C ARG A 81 -5.38 -4.93 -9.90
N LEU A 82 -4.58 -5.46 -9.01
CA LEU A 82 -5.06 -6.18 -7.84
C LEU A 82 -5.55 -5.21 -6.76
N ARG A 83 -6.79 -5.39 -6.33
CA ARG A 83 -7.42 -4.64 -5.24
C ARG A 83 -7.93 -5.60 -4.18
N THR A 84 -8.08 -5.11 -2.96
CA THR A 84 -8.90 -5.83 -1.98
C THR A 84 -10.34 -5.89 -2.49
N MET A 85 -10.86 -7.10 -2.65
CA MET A 85 -12.19 -7.37 -3.17
C MET A 85 -13.03 -8.17 -2.17
N LYS A 86 -14.34 -8.21 -2.37
CA LYS A 86 -15.24 -9.07 -1.60
C LYS A 86 -15.95 -10.04 -2.55
N PHE A 87 -15.91 -11.32 -2.20
CA PHE A 87 -16.63 -12.39 -2.91
C PHE A 87 -17.59 -13.02 -1.93
N ARG A 88 -18.90 -12.87 -2.14
CA ARG A 88 -19.96 -13.35 -1.22
C ARG A 88 -19.71 -12.95 0.25
N GLY A 89 -19.29 -11.70 0.48
CA GLY A 89 -18.97 -11.21 1.81
C GLY A 89 -17.54 -11.50 2.31
N GLN A 90 -16.86 -12.52 1.75
CA GLN A 90 -15.49 -12.85 2.08
C GLN A 90 -14.51 -11.84 1.45
N ILE A 91 -13.67 -11.23 2.27
CA ILE A 91 -12.60 -10.34 1.81
C ILE A 91 -11.48 -11.16 1.16
N SER A 92 -10.98 -10.71 -0.01
CA SER A 92 -9.79 -11.19 -0.69
C SER A 92 -8.76 -10.07 -0.79
N GLN A 93 -7.58 -10.28 -0.21
CA GLN A 93 -6.53 -9.26 -0.03
C GLN A 93 -5.28 -9.61 -0.85
N GLY A 94 -5.46 -9.84 -2.12
CA GLY A 94 -4.43 -10.26 -3.06
C GLY A 94 -4.87 -11.43 -3.91
N LEU A 95 -3.92 -12.02 -4.61
CA LEU A 95 -4.13 -13.16 -5.50
C LEU A 95 -3.15 -14.28 -5.15
N VAL A 96 -3.62 -15.51 -5.12
CA VAL A 96 -2.79 -16.72 -5.02
C VAL A 96 -2.87 -17.52 -6.31
N GLN A 97 -1.71 -17.96 -6.81
CA GLN A 97 -1.60 -18.81 -7.99
C GLN A 97 -0.66 -19.98 -7.71
N PRO A 98 -0.82 -21.14 -8.41
CA PRO A 98 0.13 -22.24 -8.31
C PRO A 98 1.51 -21.83 -8.78
N LEU A 99 2.56 -22.53 -8.31
CA LEU A 99 3.94 -22.29 -8.77
C LEU A 99 4.12 -22.45 -10.28
N SER A 100 3.22 -23.17 -10.95
CA SER A 100 3.25 -23.38 -12.39
C SER A 100 3.13 -22.10 -13.24
N ILE A 101 2.78 -20.96 -12.61
CA ILE A 101 2.84 -19.65 -13.31
C ILE A 101 4.26 -19.13 -13.46
N LEU A 102 5.21 -19.66 -12.69
CA LEU A 102 6.62 -19.29 -12.77
C LEU A 102 7.32 -20.10 -13.87
N PRO A 103 8.37 -19.55 -14.49
CA PRO A 103 9.25 -20.33 -15.36
C PRO A 103 9.80 -21.57 -14.66
N GLU A 104 10.26 -22.55 -15.43
CA GLU A 104 10.94 -23.71 -14.86
C GLU A 104 12.12 -23.28 -13.97
N GLY A 105 12.17 -23.80 -12.75
CA GLY A 105 13.19 -23.45 -11.77
C GLY A 105 12.93 -24.05 -10.40
N THR A 106 13.85 -23.80 -9.49
CA THR A 106 13.71 -24.19 -8.08
C THR A 106 13.44 -22.94 -7.26
N TYR A 107 12.32 -22.91 -6.58
CA TYR A 107 11.88 -21.77 -5.77
C TYR A 107 11.77 -22.17 -4.30
N LYS A 108 12.18 -21.26 -3.43
CA LYS A 108 12.09 -21.40 -1.97
C LYS A 108 11.01 -20.48 -1.41
N ILE A 109 10.51 -20.81 -0.24
CA ILE A 109 9.61 -19.93 0.51
C ILE A 109 10.29 -18.58 0.76
N SER A 110 9.55 -17.50 0.59
CA SER A 110 9.97 -16.10 0.64
C SER A 110 10.81 -15.60 -0.54
N ASP A 111 11.06 -16.44 -1.56
CA ASP A 111 11.67 -15.93 -2.79
C ASP A 111 10.80 -14.85 -3.42
N GLU A 112 11.42 -13.74 -3.75
CA GLU A 112 10.75 -12.64 -4.46
C GLU A 112 10.66 -12.95 -5.95
N VAL A 113 9.46 -12.86 -6.51
CA VAL A 113 9.19 -13.15 -7.93
C VAL A 113 8.50 -12.00 -8.65
N THR A 114 8.52 -10.81 -8.06
CA THR A 114 7.88 -9.59 -8.61
C THR A 114 8.38 -9.28 -10.01
N GLU A 115 9.70 -9.19 -10.19
CA GLU A 115 10.31 -8.86 -11.49
C GLU A 115 10.17 -10.01 -12.50
N LEU A 116 10.26 -11.24 -12.02
CA LEU A 116 10.12 -12.44 -12.84
C LEU A 116 8.73 -12.53 -13.51
N LEU A 117 7.70 -12.06 -12.83
CA LEU A 117 6.33 -12.00 -13.34
C LEU A 117 5.98 -10.66 -14.01
N GLY A 118 6.94 -9.74 -14.15
CA GLY A 118 6.71 -8.42 -14.72
C GLY A 118 5.73 -7.55 -13.92
N ILE A 119 5.57 -7.84 -12.63
CA ILE A 119 4.63 -7.13 -11.76
C ILE A 119 5.24 -5.78 -11.34
N ARG A 120 4.41 -4.74 -11.36
CA ARG A 120 4.77 -3.39 -10.94
C ARG A 120 3.85 -2.94 -9.82
N LYS A 121 4.29 -1.97 -9.02
CA LYS A 121 3.43 -1.34 -8.03
C LYS A 121 2.41 -0.46 -8.77
N TRP A 122 1.14 -0.56 -8.36
CA TRP A 122 0.15 0.39 -8.83
C TRP A 122 0.47 1.77 -8.25
N GLU A 123 0.72 2.69 -9.13
CA GLU A 123 0.90 4.10 -8.80
C GLU A 123 -0.17 4.90 -9.54
N VAL A 124 -0.90 5.69 -8.80
CA VAL A 124 -1.82 6.67 -9.38
C VAL A 124 -1.03 7.95 -9.50
N GLU A 125 -1.01 8.57 -10.68
CA GLU A 125 -0.80 10.00 -10.69
C GLU A 125 -1.89 10.60 -9.83
N GLU A 126 -1.51 11.26 -8.75
CA GLU A 126 -2.43 12.12 -8.03
C GLU A 126 -2.78 13.27 -8.98
N ARG A 127 -3.74 13.01 -9.88
CA ARG A 127 -4.39 14.08 -10.61
C ARG A 127 -4.92 15.02 -9.56
N VAL A 128 -4.64 16.31 -9.72
CA VAL A 128 -5.15 17.44 -8.95
C VAL A 128 -6.57 17.14 -8.43
N THR A 129 -6.63 16.39 -7.36
CA THR A 129 -7.85 16.18 -6.59
C THR A 129 -7.74 17.14 -5.44
N SER A 130 -8.82 17.79 -5.06
CA SER A 130 -9.09 18.55 -3.81
C SER A 130 -7.93 18.97 -2.87
N SER A 131 -6.70 18.57 -3.14
CA SER A 131 -5.52 18.77 -2.28
C SER A 131 -4.75 20.08 -2.57
N GLY A 132 -5.07 20.81 -3.64
CA GLY A 132 -4.39 22.05 -4.00
C GLY A 132 -3.61 22.03 -5.31
N THR A 133 -2.97 23.13 -5.65
CA THR A 133 -2.11 23.26 -6.84
C THR A 133 -0.74 22.66 -6.58
N ILE A 134 -0.30 21.73 -7.42
CA ILE A 134 1.03 21.12 -7.34
C ILE A 134 2.07 22.12 -7.87
N ILE A 135 3.17 22.30 -7.12
CA ILE A 135 4.31 23.15 -7.49
C ILE A 135 5.62 22.39 -7.66
N GLY A 136 5.68 21.15 -7.19
CA GLY A 136 6.88 20.34 -7.29
C GLY A 136 6.65 18.90 -6.84
N GLU A 137 7.69 18.09 -7.01
CA GLU A 137 7.76 16.75 -6.45
C GLU A 137 8.08 16.80 -4.95
N PHE A 138 7.88 15.69 -4.27
CA PHE A 138 8.27 15.54 -2.87
C PHE A 138 9.78 15.79 -2.72
N PRO A 139 10.21 16.64 -1.77
CA PRO A 139 11.58 17.12 -1.70
C PRO A 139 12.59 16.00 -1.43
N ASP A 140 13.70 16.06 -2.14
CA ASP A 140 14.83 15.16 -1.92
C ASP A 140 15.44 15.35 -0.53
N GLY A 141 15.88 14.23 0.05
CA GLY A 141 16.54 14.22 1.36
C GLY A 141 15.56 14.08 2.54
N ILE A 142 14.26 14.19 2.34
CA ILE A 142 13.26 13.85 3.35
C ILE A 142 12.78 12.40 3.14
N PRO A 143 13.01 11.47 4.07
CA PRO A 143 12.57 10.10 3.90
C PRO A 143 11.04 10.01 3.93
N LYS A 144 10.45 9.21 3.04
CA LYS A 144 9.04 8.88 3.12
C LYS A 144 8.81 7.88 4.27
N THR A 145 7.77 8.12 5.06
CA THR A 145 7.39 7.26 6.19
C THR A 145 6.49 6.11 5.73
N ASP A 146 7.06 5.17 4.98
CA ASP A 146 6.37 3.93 4.59
C ASP A 146 6.73 2.83 5.59
N GLU A 147 5.77 2.44 6.41
CA GLU A 147 5.94 1.35 7.37
C GLU A 147 5.82 -0.01 6.68
N LEU A 148 6.70 -0.95 7.07
CA LEU A 148 6.68 -2.31 6.57
C LEU A 148 5.46 -3.06 7.11
N ARG A 149 4.81 -3.84 6.25
CA ARG A 149 3.74 -4.75 6.68
C ARG A 149 4.37 -6.03 7.21
N VAL A 150 4.06 -6.41 8.44
CA VAL A 150 4.59 -7.63 9.07
C VAL A 150 4.27 -8.90 8.26
N GLN A 151 3.15 -8.90 7.54
CA GLN A 151 2.78 -10.01 6.66
C GLN A 151 3.75 -10.23 5.50
N SER A 152 4.40 -9.14 5.03
CA SER A 152 5.42 -9.22 3.97
C SER A 152 6.83 -9.54 4.52
N TYR A 153 7.00 -9.48 5.83
CA TYR A 153 8.26 -9.69 6.54
C TYR A 153 8.03 -10.47 7.83
N PRO A 154 7.57 -11.73 7.76
CA PRO A 154 7.21 -12.52 8.94
C PRO A 154 8.39 -12.76 9.88
N GLU A 155 9.62 -12.73 9.37
CA GLU A 155 10.87 -12.83 10.15
C GLU A 155 11.03 -11.72 11.19
N LEU A 156 10.43 -10.54 10.95
CA LEU A 156 10.47 -9.43 11.90
C LEU A 156 9.73 -9.73 13.20
N ILE A 157 8.78 -10.67 13.19
CA ILE A 157 8.05 -11.08 14.40
C ILE A 157 9.02 -11.62 15.46
N ASP A 158 10.00 -12.43 15.04
CA ASP A 158 10.97 -13.00 15.94
C ASP A 158 11.98 -11.97 16.45
N GLU A 159 12.29 -10.96 15.65
CA GLU A 159 13.07 -9.81 16.10
C GLU A 159 12.27 -8.95 17.11
N PHE A 160 11.00 -8.69 16.85
CA PHE A 160 10.15 -7.94 17.78
C PHE A 160 9.97 -8.63 19.13
N LYS A 161 9.93 -9.96 19.18
CA LYS A 161 9.89 -10.72 20.45
C LYS A 161 11.11 -10.50 21.33
N LYS A 162 12.23 -10.09 20.75
CA LYS A 162 13.49 -9.81 21.47
C LYS A 162 13.53 -8.40 22.05
N ILE A 163 12.62 -7.50 21.62
CA ILE A 163 12.59 -6.11 22.05
C ILE A 163 11.80 -5.97 23.34
N ASN A 164 12.40 -5.32 24.35
CA ASN A 164 11.77 -5.04 25.64
C ASN A 164 10.83 -3.84 25.60
N GLY A 165 9.81 -3.91 24.79
CA GLY A 165 8.76 -2.89 24.69
C GLY A 165 8.47 -2.46 23.26
N TYR A 166 7.20 -2.19 23.00
CA TYR A 166 6.70 -1.67 21.72
C TYR A 166 5.46 -0.81 22.00
N TYR A 167 5.21 0.11 21.10
CA TYR A 167 3.99 0.91 21.13
C TYR A 167 2.93 0.25 20.26
N ILE A 168 1.70 0.19 20.78
CA ILE A 168 0.51 -0.18 20.02
C ILE A 168 -0.31 1.08 19.83
N SER A 169 -0.62 1.42 18.60
CA SER A 169 -1.43 2.58 18.26
C SER A 169 -2.46 2.25 17.19
N THR A 170 -3.51 3.04 17.12
CA THR A 170 -4.48 2.96 16.04
C THR A 170 -3.87 3.55 14.77
N LYS A 171 -3.85 2.78 13.68
CA LYS A 171 -3.50 3.32 12.37
C LYS A 171 -4.66 4.16 11.86
N MET A 172 -4.45 5.47 11.80
CA MET A 172 -5.43 6.39 11.24
C MET A 172 -5.52 6.21 9.72
N ASP A 173 -6.69 6.44 9.17
CA ASP A 173 -6.96 6.40 7.73
C ASP A 173 -7.24 7.82 7.25
N GLY A 174 -6.30 8.42 6.57
CA GLY A 174 -6.35 9.78 6.07
C GLY A 174 -5.48 9.92 4.82
N THR A 175 -4.78 11.02 4.71
CA THR A 175 -3.79 11.25 3.64
C THR A 175 -2.46 11.66 4.23
N SER A 176 -1.37 11.22 3.62
CA SER A 176 -0.03 11.57 4.08
C SER A 176 0.17 13.08 4.03
N VAL A 177 0.73 13.66 5.07
CA VAL A 177 1.16 15.06 5.13
C VAL A 177 2.60 15.15 5.60
N THR A 178 3.37 15.98 4.92
CA THR A 178 4.71 16.39 5.34
C THR A 178 4.77 17.91 5.32
N MET A 179 5.02 18.51 6.46
CA MET A 179 5.33 19.93 6.60
C MET A 179 6.80 20.06 6.91
N TYR A 180 7.54 20.80 6.11
CA TYR A 180 8.99 20.85 6.25
C TYR A 180 9.52 22.27 6.13
N ARG A 181 10.67 22.50 6.75
CA ARG A 181 11.50 23.67 6.50
C ARG A 181 12.88 23.20 6.11
N LYS A 182 13.32 23.67 4.96
CA LYS A 182 14.68 23.46 4.47
C LYS A 182 15.19 24.80 3.97
N ASP A 183 16.35 25.20 4.46
CA ASP A 183 16.85 26.55 4.29
C ASP A 183 15.80 27.58 4.80
N ASP A 184 15.40 28.56 3.99
CA ASP A 184 14.35 29.51 4.33
C ASP A 184 12.98 29.15 3.73
N HIS A 185 12.87 28.00 3.06
CA HIS A 185 11.62 27.53 2.47
C HIS A 185 10.82 26.68 3.46
N PHE A 186 9.55 27.04 3.67
CA PHE A 186 8.58 26.18 4.34
C PHE A 186 7.63 25.61 3.27
N GLY A 187 7.52 24.28 3.22
CA GLY A 187 6.71 23.58 2.24
C GLY A 187 5.72 22.62 2.89
N VAL A 188 4.64 22.36 2.17
CA VAL A 188 3.62 21.38 2.55
C VAL A 188 3.43 20.39 1.42
N CYS A 189 3.64 19.10 1.72
CA CYS A 189 3.56 18.01 0.76
C CYS A 189 2.49 17.01 1.16
N GLY A 190 1.89 16.40 0.17
CA GLY A 190 1.23 15.10 0.30
C GLY A 190 2.25 13.96 0.18
N ARG A 191 1.80 12.79 -0.29
CA ARG A 191 2.68 11.62 -0.43
C ARG A 191 3.78 11.81 -1.49
N ASN A 192 3.45 12.47 -2.61
CA ASN A 192 4.33 12.53 -3.78
C ASN A 192 4.66 13.95 -4.24
N PHE A 193 3.85 14.94 -3.89
CA PHE A 193 3.96 16.29 -4.43
C PHE A 193 3.91 17.36 -3.37
N GLU A 194 4.57 18.46 -3.65
CA GLU A 194 4.49 19.71 -2.91
C GLU A 194 3.35 20.58 -3.46
N TYR A 195 2.61 21.22 -2.56
CA TYR A 195 1.46 22.06 -2.87
C TYR A 195 1.72 23.53 -2.67
N ALA A 196 1.16 24.36 -3.55
CA ALA A 196 1.19 25.81 -3.43
C ALA A 196 0.39 26.29 -2.21
N ASP A 197 0.88 27.35 -1.60
CA ASP A 197 0.14 28.12 -0.59
C ASP A 197 -0.80 29.13 -1.29
N ASP A 198 -1.85 28.62 -1.94
CA ASP A 198 -2.81 29.39 -2.74
C ASP A 198 -4.22 29.38 -2.14
N GLY A 199 -4.36 28.93 -0.90
CA GLY A 199 -5.62 28.84 -0.18
C GLY A 199 -6.52 27.66 -0.59
N LYS A 200 -6.11 26.80 -1.53
CA LYS A 200 -6.89 25.64 -1.98
C LYS A 200 -6.55 24.38 -1.19
N CYS A 201 -5.29 24.25 -0.75
CA CYS A 201 -4.81 23.10 -0.02
C CYS A 201 -5.27 23.11 1.43
N ALA A 202 -6.03 22.09 1.85
CA ALA A 202 -6.50 21.96 3.24
C ALA A 202 -5.34 21.81 4.25
N MET A 203 -4.24 21.19 3.85
CA MET A 203 -3.06 21.03 4.70
C MET A 203 -2.36 22.37 4.95
N TRP A 204 -2.30 23.24 3.94
CA TRP A 204 -1.80 24.61 4.09
C TRP A 204 -2.70 25.46 5.01
N LYS A 205 -4.03 25.35 4.85
CA LYS A 205 -4.98 25.99 5.77
C LYS A 205 -4.72 25.58 7.21
N TYR A 206 -4.60 24.28 7.46
CA TYR A 206 -4.30 23.75 8.79
C TYR A 206 -2.97 24.27 9.33
N ALA A 207 -1.93 24.32 8.50
CA ALA A 207 -0.63 24.84 8.89
C ALA A 207 -0.72 26.29 9.38
N HIS A 208 -1.44 27.15 8.66
CA HIS A 208 -1.66 28.56 9.03
C HIS A 208 -2.54 28.72 10.26
N GLU A 209 -3.68 28.04 10.32
CA GLU A 209 -4.61 28.10 11.46
C GLU A 209 -3.94 27.68 12.78
N ASN A 210 -2.95 26.80 12.72
CA ASN A 210 -2.19 26.36 13.89
C ASN A 210 -0.85 27.08 14.06
N GLY A 211 -0.55 28.08 13.24
CA GLY A 211 0.69 28.88 13.33
C GLY A 211 1.97 28.06 13.18
N ILE A 212 1.93 26.94 12.44
CA ILE A 212 3.09 26.04 12.33
C ILE A 212 4.29 26.71 11.66
N PRO A 213 4.14 27.44 10.54
CA PRO A 213 5.27 28.14 9.91
C PRO A 213 5.97 29.12 10.86
N ASP A 214 5.17 29.93 11.61
CA ASP A 214 5.68 30.93 12.52
C ASP A 214 6.42 30.30 13.70
N ARG A 215 5.83 29.28 14.32
CA ARG A 215 6.46 28.53 15.42
C ARG A 215 7.81 27.92 15.03
N ILE A 216 7.90 27.35 13.82
CA ILE A 216 9.15 26.78 13.30
C ILE A 216 10.19 27.88 13.12
N LYS A 217 9.77 29.04 12.61
CA LYS A 217 10.66 30.20 12.39
C LYS A 217 11.13 30.82 13.69
N GLU A 218 10.21 31.08 14.65
CA GLU A 218 10.51 31.67 15.95
C GLU A 218 11.46 30.82 16.80
N ASN A 219 11.36 29.50 16.68
CA ASN A 219 12.25 28.57 17.38
C ASN A 219 13.55 28.27 16.62
N ASN A 220 13.83 28.97 15.52
CA ASN A 220 15.01 28.77 14.66
C ASN A 220 15.24 27.30 14.23
N LEU A 221 14.16 26.58 14.02
CA LEU A 221 14.22 25.19 13.55
C LEU A 221 14.42 25.19 12.04
N SER A 222 15.63 24.87 11.59
CA SER A 222 15.97 24.62 10.20
C SER A 222 16.10 23.12 9.97
N ASP A 223 15.98 22.69 8.72
CA ASP A 223 16.13 21.28 8.30
C ASP A 223 15.23 20.31 9.10
N LEU A 224 13.98 20.71 9.28
CA LEU A 224 12.96 19.98 10.01
C LEU A 224 11.88 19.48 9.06
N ALA A 225 11.43 18.23 9.24
CA ALA A 225 10.22 17.72 8.65
C ALA A 225 9.28 17.13 9.72
N ILE A 226 8.02 17.53 9.70
CA ILE A 226 6.93 16.98 10.52
C ILE A 226 6.09 16.13 9.57
N GLN A 227 6.00 14.85 9.84
CA GLN A 227 5.29 13.89 8.98
C GLN A 227 4.19 13.18 9.75
N GLY A 228 3.08 12.94 9.10
CA GLY A 228 1.94 12.27 9.73
C GLY A 228 0.80 11.97 8.77
N GLU A 229 -0.32 11.61 9.34
CA GLU A 229 -1.55 11.34 8.60
C GLU A 229 -2.53 12.49 8.82
N PHE A 230 -2.94 13.15 7.74
CA PHE A 230 -3.92 14.22 7.76
C PHE A 230 -5.33 13.61 7.69
N CYS A 231 -6.04 13.68 8.81
CA CYS A 231 -7.35 13.08 8.98
C CYS A 231 -8.39 14.14 9.32
N GLY A 232 -9.63 13.89 8.93
CA GLY A 232 -10.73 14.79 9.28
C GLY A 232 -11.97 14.60 8.41
N ALA A 233 -13.01 15.32 8.72
CA ALA A 233 -14.23 15.34 7.92
C ALA A 233 -13.93 15.84 6.49
N GLY A 234 -14.36 15.09 5.48
CA GLY A 234 -14.11 15.41 4.08
C GLY A 234 -12.76 14.95 3.54
N ILE A 235 -11.89 14.36 4.36
CA ILE A 235 -10.67 13.69 3.92
C ILE A 235 -11.01 12.25 3.54
N GLN A 236 -10.74 11.86 2.29
CA GLN A 236 -11.02 10.54 1.71
C GLN A 236 -12.48 10.04 1.84
N ASN A 237 -13.46 10.93 1.91
CA ASN A 237 -14.90 10.59 2.03
C ASN A 237 -15.22 9.60 3.17
N ARG A 238 -14.43 9.56 4.21
CA ARG A 238 -14.67 8.73 5.38
C ARG A 238 -14.92 9.59 6.62
N THR A 239 -15.89 9.17 7.41
CA THR A 239 -16.14 9.76 8.72
C THR A 239 -15.16 9.12 9.70
N VAL A 240 -14.17 9.86 10.14
CA VAL A 240 -13.39 9.46 11.30
C VAL A 240 -14.30 9.72 12.50
N VAL A 241 -14.85 8.67 13.08
CA VAL A 241 -15.54 8.74 14.36
C VAL A 241 -14.44 8.87 15.41
N THR A 242 -14.23 10.07 15.90
CA THR A 242 -13.48 10.30 17.14
C THR A 242 -14.51 10.27 18.26
N ASP A 243 -14.52 9.21 19.06
CA ASP A 243 -15.16 9.20 20.36
C ASP A 243 -14.37 10.06 21.34
#